data_ae629fb7bd75ffee6c29b7bd6b7a4ad6
#
_entry.id   ae629fb7bd75ffee6c29b7bd6b7a4ad6
#
_cell.length_a   1.000
_cell.length_b   1.000
_cell.length_c   1.000
_cell.angle_alpha   90.00
_cell.angle_beta   90.00
_cell.angle_gamma   90.00
#
_symmetry.space_group_name_H-M   'P 1'
#
loop_
_entity.id
_entity.type
_entity.pdbx_description
1 polymer ?
#
loop_
_entity_poly.entity_id
_entity_poly.type
_entity_poly.pdbx_seq_one_letter_code
_entity_poly.pdbx_strand_id
1 'polypeptide(L)'
;MSQQADHLYEFGPFRLDAEERLLARDGAAVPLTPKAFDLLRALVERHGHLVTKEELFHAVWPDSFVEESNLSSNIALIRKALGDGENGLKFIETVPKRGYRFVAEVREASLVSDNDLVPEKAESQADPPPLASAPPKRASRRVRPVIFLAASVTVVFSVWAVWWSAFRSAPALLLPKIVPFTSFPGNEMQPTFSPDGNQIAFVWDGEKGDNQDIYVKQLGNESRLRLTTNPAAELWPCWSPDGRSIAFTREQTEGSGLYLIPSLGGAERRITQLSSVANFYFYQMSWSPDGEWLAVQDRSLPEEPPGIFLVARATGEKRKLTSPPAEAHADRSPAISPDGKTVAFVRFISSGVGDLYLVPTAGGETQRLTFDNTGAASPVWTPDSGEILFLRGGGSANSLWRVSATGEPPVQVEAAGRNLTSIAVSRQGRRL
;
A
#
# COMPACT_ATOMS: atom_id res chain seq x y z
N MET A 1 -13.88 3.87 -39.55
CA MET A 1 -14.11 4.68 -38.33
C MET A 1 -15.12 3.89 -37.51
N SER A 2 -14.64 3.09 -36.56
CA SER A 2 -15.44 2.24 -35.66
C SER A 2 -15.99 3.16 -34.56
N GLN A 3 -17.29 3.24 -34.44
CA GLN A 3 -17.96 3.87 -33.30
C GLN A 3 -17.59 3.07 -32.05
N GLN A 4 -16.88 3.68 -31.16
CA GLN A 4 -16.64 3.19 -29.80
C GLN A 4 -17.96 3.44 -29.05
N ALA A 5 -18.69 2.37 -28.76
CA ALA A 5 -19.88 2.44 -27.94
C ALA A 5 -19.44 2.60 -26.47
N ASP A 6 -19.86 3.69 -25.85
CA ASP A 6 -19.71 3.91 -24.42
C ASP A 6 -20.47 2.81 -23.67
N HIS A 7 -19.73 1.88 -23.06
CA HIS A 7 -20.31 0.73 -22.34
C HIS A 7 -20.67 1.12 -20.90
N LEU A 8 -21.82 1.76 -20.77
CA LEU A 8 -22.42 2.14 -19.52
C LEU A 8 -23.62 1.24 -19.23
N TYR A 9 -23.61 0.54 -18.09
CA TYR A 9 -24.67 -0.40 -17.71
C TYR A 9 -25.38 0.07 -16.45
N GLU A 10 -26.71 0.02 -16.45
CA GLU A 10 -27.55 0.32 -15.29
C GLU A 10 -28.34 -0.91 -14.87
N PHE A 11 -28.32 -1.24 -13.58
CA PHE A 11 -29.07 -2.35 -13.00
C PHE A 11 -29.45 -2.07 -11.55
N GLY A 12 -30.73 -2.10 -11.24
CA GLY A 12 -31.25 -1.68 -9.95
C GLY A 12 -30.77 -0.27 -9.59
N PRO A 13 -30.19 -0.03 -8.39
CA PRO A 13 -29.64 1.27 -7.99
C PRO A 13 -28.18 1.49 -8.47
N PHE A 14 -27.65 0.58 -9.27
CA PHE A 14 -26.23 0.59 -9.65
C PHE A 14 -26.05 1.06 -11.09
N ARG A 15 -24.92 1.76 -11.28
CA ARG A 15 -24.40 2.18 -12.58
C ARG A 15 -22.95 1.70 -12.69
N LEU A 16 -22.67 0.89 -13.71
CA LEU A 16 -21.34 0.36 -14.02
C LEU A 16 -20.81 1.06 -15.26
N ASP A 17 -19.73 1.81 -15.10
CA ASP A 17 -18.97 2.42 -16.18
C ASP A 17 -17.77 1.52 -16.49
N ALA A 18 -17.79 0.93 -17.69
CA ALA A 18 -16.75 -0.02 -18.09
C ALA A 18 -15.46 0.69 -18.51
N GLU A 19 -15.54 1.94 -18.96
CA GLU A 19 -14.40 2.74 -19.41
C GLU A 19 -13.64 3.35 -18.23
N GLU A 20 -14.37 4.04 -17.34
CA GLU A 20 -13.83 4.59 -16.09
C GLU A 20 -13.58 3.54 -15.00
N ARG A 21 -13.99 2.30 -15.24
CA ARG A 21 -13.88 1.17 -14.29
C ARG A 21 -14.53 1.49 -12.93
N LEU A 22 -15.67 2.14 -12.97
CA LEU A 22 -16.39 2.64 -11.80
C LEU A 22 -17.73 1.92 -11.62
N LEU A 23 -17.99 1.43 -10.41
CA LEU A 23 -19.32 1.05 -9.96
C LEU A 23 -19.85 2.15 -9.04
N ALA A 24 -21.02 2.67 -9.32
CA ALA A 24 -21.71 3.64 -8.47
C ALA A 24 -23.07 3.09 -8.02
N ARG A 25 -23.49 3.43 -6.80
CA ARG A 25 -24.85 3.19 -6.27
C ARG A 25 -25.46 4.52 -5.88
N ASP A 26 -26.60 4.86 -6.46
CA ASP A 26 -27.29 6.14 -6.19
C ASP A 26 -26.35 7.36 -6.34
N GLY A 27 -25.41 7.31 -7.30
CA GLY A 27 -24.40 8.34 -7.55
C GLY A 27 -23.16 8.30 -6.65
N ALA A 28 -23.11 7.44 -5.64
CA ALA A 28 -21.92 7.26 -4.78
C ALA A 28 -21.07 6.08 -5.27
N ALA A 29 -19.73 6.26 -5.34
CA ALA A 29 -18.80 5.22 -5.76
C ALA A 29 -18.81 4.02 -4.79
N VAL A 30 -18.94 2.81 -5.34
CA VAL A 30 -18.85 1.54 -4.60
C VAL A 30 -17.49 0.92 -4.88
N PRO A 31 -16.59 0.82 -3.89
CA PRO A 31 -15.25 0.32 -4.11
C PRO A 31 -15.25 -1.19 -4.43
N LEU A 32 -14.63 -1.57 -5.55
CA LEU A 32 -14.37 -2.95 -5.93
C LEU A 32 -12.87 -3.12 -6.23
N THR A 33 -12.35 -4.31 -5.93
CA THR A 33 -11.00 -4.65 -6.40
C THR A 33 -10.98 -4.76 -7.93
N PRO A 34 -9.85 -4.49 -8.62
CA PRO A 34 -9.78 -4.57 -10.09
C PRO A 34 -10.30 -5.89 -10.66
N LYS A 35 -10.00 -7.02 -10.00
CA LYS A 35 -10.46 -8.34 -10.44
C LYS A 35 -11.94 -8.59 -10.17
N ALA A 36 -12.48 -8.07 -9.06
CA ALA A 36 -13.90 -8.10 -8.78
C ALA A 36 -14.68 -7.24 -9.77
N PHE A 37 -14.13 -6.07 -10.17
CA PHE A 37 -14.72 -5.23 -11.20
C PHE A 37 -14.75 -5.93 -12.55
N ASP A 38 -13.63 -6.50 -13.01
CA ASP A 38 -13.54 -7.24 -14.28
C ASP A 38 -14.51 -8.43 -14.31
N LEU A 39 -14.65 -9.11 -13.18
CA LEU A 39 -15.58 -10.23 -13.02
C LEU A 39 -17.05 -9.76 -13.08
N LEU A 40 -17.37 -8.66 -12.40
CA LEU A 40 -18.71 -8.06 -12.44
C LEU A 40 -19.05 -7.60 -13.86
N ARG A 41 -18.12 -6.92 -14.54
CA ARG A 41 -18.27 -6.50 -15.92
C ARG A 41 -18.56 -7.68 -16.83
N ALA A 42 -17.75 -8.75 -16.77
CA ALA A 42 -17.96 -9.95 -17.60
C ALA A 42 -19.30 -10.63 -17.37
N LEU A 43 -19.83 -10.54 -16.15
CA LEU A 43 -21.15 -11.07 -15.79
C LEU A 43 -22.29 -10.15 -16.27
N VAL A 44 -22.12 -8.82 -16.17
CA VAL A 44 -23.13 -7.82 -16.60
C VAL A 44 -23.22 -7.78 -18.11
N GLU A 45 -22.10 -7.80 -18.85
CA GLU A 45 -22.07 -7.88 -20.31
C GLU A 45 -22.80 -9.11 -20.86
N ARG A 46 -22.86 -10.19 -20.07
CA ARG A 46 -23.55 -11.44 -20.44
C ARG A 46 -24.76 -11.71 -19.54
N HIS A 47 -25.43 -10.64 -19.08
CA HIS A 47 -26.60 -10.77 -18.19
C HIS A 47 -27.65 -11.73 -18.76
N GLY A 48 -28.36 -12.43 -17.90
CA GLY A 48 -29.34 -13.45 -18.27
C GLY A 48 -28.74 -14.80 -18.72
N HIS A 49 -27.45 -14.85 -19.08
CA HIS A 49 -26.81 -16.07 -19.57
C HIS A 49 -25.89 -16.70 -18.52
N LEU A 50 -25.73 -18.02 -18.58
CA LEU A 50 -24.75 -18.71 -17.76
C LEU A 50 -23.35 -18.42 -18.32
N VAL A 51 -22.46 -17.89 -17.47
CA VAL A 51 -21.04 -17.78 -17.75
C VAL A 51 -20.31 -18.87 -16.98
N THR A 52 -19.60 -19.75 -17.67
CA THR A 52 -18.90 -20.86 -17.06
C THR A 52 -17.69 -20.39 -16.25
N LYS A 53 -17.21 -21.22 -15.33
CA LYS A 53 -15.99 -20.91 -14.57
C LYS A 53 -14.79 -20.70 -15.48
N GLU A 54 -14.63 -21.54 -16.52
CA GLU A 54 -13.55 -21.45 -17.49
C GLU A 54 -13.57 -20.13 -18.27
N GLU A 55 -14.76 -19.70 -18.74
CA GLU A 55 -14.93 -18.42 -19.41
C GLU A 55 -14.60 -17.23 -18.50
N LEU A 56 -14.99 -17.28 -17.22
CA LEU A 56 -14.67 -16.24 -16.24
C LEU A 56 -13.16 -16.21 -15.94
N PHE A 57 -12.51 -17.37 -15.82
CA PHE A 57 -11.07 -17.44 -15.66
C PHE A 57 -10.36 -16.85 -16.86
N HIS A 58 -10.75 -17.22 -18.06
CA HIS A 58 -10.14 -16.70 -19.28
C HIS A 58 -10.36 -15.18 -19.46
N ALA A 59 -11.54 -14.67 -19.11
CA ALA A 59 -11.88 -13.26 -19.22
C ALA A 59 -11.12 -12.38 -18.20
N VAL A 60 -10.90 -12.89 -16.97
CA VAL A 60 -10.36 -12.10 -15.85
C VAL A 60 -8.89 -12.40 -15.57
N TRP A 61 -8.41 -13.60 -15.88
CA TRP A 61 -7.03 -14.05 -15.65
C TRP A 61 -6.43 -14.79 -16.85
N PRO A 62 -6.37 -14.17 -18.06
CA PRO A 62 -5.95 -14.86 -19.29
C PRO A 62 -4.54 -15.45 -19.22
N ASP A 63 -3.63 -14.81 -18.46
CA ASP A 63 -2.21 -15.15 -18.39
C ASP A 63 -1.78 -15.76 -17.06
N SER A 64 -2.75 -16.18 -16.21
CA SER A 64 -2.44 -16.65 -14.86
C SER A 64 -3.21 -17.92 -14.51
N PHE A 65 -2.50 -18.91 -14.00
CA PHE A 65 -3.14 -20.09 -13.39
C PHE A 65 -3.66 -19.70 -12.00
N VAL A 66 -4.98 -19.67 -11.82
CA VAL A 66 -5.64 -19.22 -10.60
C VAL A 66 -6.54 -20.32 -10.07
N GLU A 67 -6.49 -20.58 -8.77
CA GLU A 67 -7.35 -21.58 -8.12
C GLU A 67 -8.81 -21.15 -8.11
N GLU A 68 -9.73 -22.12 -8.12
CA GLU A 68 -11.17 -21.91 -8.10
C GLU A 68 -11.66 -21.15 -6.86
N SER A 69 -10.94 -21.22 -5.76
CA SER A 69 -11.15 -20.44 -4.53
C SER A 69 -11.13 -18.93 -4.75
N ASN A 70 -10.26 -18.45 -5.65
CA ASN A 70 -10.15 -17.02 -6.00
C ASN A 70 -11.40 -16.50 -6.72
N LEU A 71 -11.96 -17.28 -7.64
CA LEU A 71 -13.20 -16.94 -8.32
C LEU A 71 -14.36 -16.81 -7.31
N SER A 72 -14.48 -17.80 -6.43
CA SER A 72 -15.52 -17.83 -5.40
C SER A 72 -15.40 -16.66 -4.42
N SER A 73 -14.18 -16.29 -4.02
CA SER A 73 -13.91 -15.14 -3.14
C SER A 73 -14.29 -13.80 -3.79
N ASN A 74 -13.94 -13.61 -5.08
CA ASN A 74 -14.33 -12.40 -5.80
C ASN A 74 -15.85 -12.32 -6.01
N ILE A 75 -16.54 -13.42 -6.28
CA ILE A 75 -18.02 -13.45 -6.34
C ILE A 75 -18.63 -13.06 -4.99
N ALA A 76 -18.06 -13.52 -3.86
CA ALA A 76 -18.51 -13.13 -2.54
C ALA A 76 -18.32 -11.62 -2.26
N LEU A 77 -17.19 -11.04 -2.69
CA LEU A 77 -16.95 -9.60 -2.62
C LEU A 77 -17.97 -8.79 -3.44
N ILE A 78 -18.26 -9.22 -4.67
CA ILE A 78 -19.24 -8.56 -5.52
C ILE A 78 -20.63 -8.64 -4.88
N ARG A 79 -21.06 -9.80 -4.39
CA ARG A 79 -22.33 -9.96 -3.69
C ARG A 79 -22.46 -9.03 -2.50
N LYS A 80 -21.42 -8.93 -1.69
CA LYS A 80 -21.38 -8.00 -0.56
C LYS A 80 -21.49 -6.54 -1.01
N ALA A 81 -20.79 -6.15 -2.06
CA ALA A 81 -20.82 -4.78 -2.61
C ALA A 81 -22.18 -4.41 -3.19
N LEU A 82 -22.88 -5.37 -3.82
CA LEU A 82 -24.22 -5.19 -4.39
C LEU A 82 -25.35 -5.34 -3.33
N GLY A 83 -25.06 -5.81 -2.12
CA GLY A 83 -26.09 -6.17 -1.13
C GLY A 83 -26.93 -7.37 -1.61
N ASP A 84 -26.32 -8.31 -2.33
CA ASP A 84 -26.97 -9.47 -2.93
C ASP A 84 -27.47 -10.43 -1.83
N GLY A 85 -28.79 -10.64 -1.77
CA GLY A 85 -29.46 -11.39 -0.72
C GLY A 85 -30.06 -10.51 0.38
N GLU A 86 -29.76 -9.22 0.44
CA GLU A 86 -30.41 -8.27 1.34
C GLU A 86 -31.73 -7.76 0.71
N ASN A 87 -32.78 -7.64 1.52
CA ASN A 87 -34.10 -7.18 1.09
C ASN A 87 -34.71 -7.94 -0.11
N GLY A 88 -34.32 -9.19 -0.33
CA GLY A 88 -34.83 -10.01 -1.44
C GLY A 88 -34.25 -9.69 -2.81
N LEU A 89 -33.29 -8.80 -2.91
CA LEU A 89 -32.58 -8.50 -4.15
C LEU A 89 -31.57 -9.60 -4.46
N LYS A 90 -31.59 -10.12 -5.67
CA LYS A 90 -30.64 -11.12 -6.15
C LYS A 90 -30.05 -10.66 -7.47
N PHE A 91 -28.73 -10.47 -7.49
CA PHE A 91 -27.98 -10.02 -8.67
C PHE A 91 -27.23 -11.17 -9.33
N ILE A 92 -26.61 -12.07 -8.52
CA ILE A 92 -25.78 -13.16 -9.03
C ILE A 92 -26.31 -14.51 -8.54
N GLU A 93 -26.65 -15.36 -9.49
CA GLU A 93 -27.04 -16.75 -9.25
C GLU A 93 -25.83 -17.68 -9.41
N THR A 94 -25.65 -18.60 -8.45
CA THR A 94 -24.69 -19.71 -8.60
C THR A 94 -25.35 -20.87 -9.28
N VAL A 95 -24.81 -21.33 -10.41
CA VAL A 95 -25.20 -22.59 -11.05
C VAL A 95 -24.19 -23.67 -10.63
N PRO A 96 -24.59 -24.62 -9.75
CA PRO A 96 -23.67 -25.56 -9.15
C PRO A 96 -22.81 -26.30 -10.19
N LYS A 97 -21.50 -26.39 -9.94
CA LYS A 97 -20.49 -27.06 -10.78
C LYS A 97 -20.28 -26.44 -12.17
N ARG A 98 -21.04 -25.44 -12.59
CA ARG A 98 -20.98 -24.89 -13.95
C ARG A 98 -20.45 -23.45 -13.98
N GLY A 99 -20.95 -22.55 -13.15
CA GLY A 99 -20.56 -21.15 -13.18
C GLY A 99 -21.53 -20.21 -12.48
N TYR A 100 -21.65 -19.00 -13.02
CA TYR A 100 -22.47 -17.94 -12.45
C TYR A 100 -23.32 -17.27 -13.53
N ARG A 101 -24.45 -16.66 -13.13
CA ARG A 101 -25.35 -15.91 -14.00
C ARG A 101 -25.71 -14.59 -13.34
N PHE A 102 -25.66 -13.51 -14.08
CA PHE A 102 -26.20 -12.23 -13.63
C PHE A 102 -27.71 -12.22 -13.94
N VAL A 103 -28.53 -12.07 -12.91
CA VAL A 103 -30.00 -12.27 -13.02
C VAL A 103 -30.80 -10.98 -12.92
N ALA A 104 -30.18 -9.85 -12.58
CA ALA A 104 -30.84 -8.56 -12.58
C ALA A 104 -31.02 -8.04 -14.02
N GLU A 105 -32.08 -7.27 -14.22
CA GLU A 105 -32.31 -6.56 -15.48
C GLU A 105 -31.24 -5.49 -15.70
N VAL A 106 -30.56 -5.52 -16.84
CA VAL A 106 -29.52 -4.58 -17.22
C VAL A 106 -29.97 -3.74 -18.39
N ARG A 107 -29.77 -2.41 -18.31
CA ARG A 107 -29.99 -1.47 -19.40
C ARG A 107 -28.65 -0.88 -19.82
N GLU A 108 -28.40 -0.84 -21.12
CA GLU A 108 -27.28 -0.09 -21.68
C GLU A 108 -27.71 1.38 -21.81
N ALA A 109 -26.97 2.28 -21.12
CA ALA A 109 -27.22 3.72 -21.22
C ALA A 109 -26.19 4.33 -22.17
N SER A 110 -26.68 4.93 -23.27
CA SER A 110 -25.88 5.76 -24.17
C SER A 110 -25.83 7.17 -23.62
N LEU A 111 -24.67 7.81 -23.56
CA LEU A 111 -24.52 9.22 -23.20
C LEU A 111 -25.13 10.07 -24.35
N VAL A 112 -26.43 10.22 -24.37
CA VAL A 112 -27.09 11.28 -25.15
C VAL A 112 -27.01 12.55 -24.32
N SER A 113 -26.29 13.53 -24.83
CA SER A 113 -26.15 14.88 -24.30
C SER A 113 -27.55 15.49 -24.04
N ASP A 114 -27.83 15.74 -22.78
CA ASP A 114 -29.06 16.39 -22.34
C ASP A 114 -28.97 17.90 -22.63
N ASN A 115 -29.23 18.27 -23.86
CA ASN A 115 -29.36 19.66 -24.28
C ASN A 115 -30.46 19.78 -25.30
N ASP A 116 -31.71 19.63 -24.86
CA ASP A 116 -32.93 20.15 -25.54
C ASP A 116 -34.17 19.70 -24.79
N LEU A 117 -34.61 20.46 -23.80
CA LEU A 117 -36.04 20.57 -23.45
C LEU A 117 -36.30 21.95 -22.87
N VAL A 118 -36.78 22.82 -23.75
CA VAL A 118 -37.52 24.03 -23.41
C VAL A 118 -38.95 23.62 -23.06
N PRO A 119 -39.52 24.00 -21.94
CA PRO A 119 -40.95 23.82 -21.72
C PRO A 119 -41.72 25.01 -22.26
N GLU A 120 -42.63 24.68 -23.13
CA GLU A 120 -43.65 25.52 -23.72
C GLU A 120 -44.67 26.00 -22.68
N LYS A 121 -45.03 27.28 -22.82
CA LYS A 121 -46.02 28.08 -22.11
C LYS A 121 -47.42 27.50 -22.20
N ALA A 122 -48.16 27.47 -21.12
CA ALA A 122 -49.62 27.53 -21.13
C ALA A 122 -50.10 28.67 -20.26
N GLU A 123 -50.70 29.65 -20.92
CA GLU A 123 -51.45 30.76 -20.34
C GLU A 123 -52.79 30.27 -19.77
N SER A 124 -53.21 30.84 -18.66
CA SER A 124 -54.62 31.11 -18.43
C SER A 124 -54.82 32.26 -17.43
N GLN A 125 -55.61 33.20 -17.90
CA GLN A 125 -56.07 34.46 -17.39
C GLN A 125 -56.89 34.36 -16.08
N ALA A 126 -56.88 35.40 -15.26
CA ALA A 126 -57.98 36.31 -14.95
C ALA A 126 -57.74 37.12 -13.67
N ASP A 127 -57.71 38.31 -13.79
CA ASP A 127 -58.13 39.64 -13.40
C ASP A 127 -58.40 39.97 -11.91
N PRO A 128 -58.23 41.29 -11.56
CA PRO A 128 -58.02 41.82 -10.21
C PRO A 128 -59.23 42.64 -9.71
N PRO A 129 -59.15 43.62 -8.80
CA PRO A 129 -58.66 43.86 -7.44
C PRO A 129 -59.82 44.19 -6.43
N PRO A 130 -59.70 44.85 -5.28
CA PRO A 130 -59.43 46.26 -5.14
C PRO A 130 -58.68 46.76 -3.86
N LEU A 131 -58.23 47.98 -3.99
CA LEU A 131 -57.71 49.01 -3.13
C LEU A 131 -58.31 49.17 -1.67
N ALA A 132 -57.41 49.57 -0.77
CA ALA A 132 -57.44 50.72 0.16
C ALA A 132 -56.71 50.32 1.46
N SER A 133 -55.83 51.02 2.07
CA SER A 133 -55.62 52.37 2.55
C SER A 133 -54.34 52.43 3.45
N ALA A 134 -53.58 53.47 3.35
CA ALA A 134 -52.51 53.86 4.30
C ALA A 134 -53.12 54.89 5.30
N PRO A 135 -52.37 55.43 6.31
CA PRO A 135 -51.11 55.17 6.99
C PRO A 135 -51.25 55.17 8.55
N PRO A 136 -50.23 55.34 9.37
CA PRO A 136 -49.32 56.48 9.49
C PRO A 136 -47.86 56.21 9.90
N LYS A 137 -47.05 57.17 9.64
CA LYS A 137 -45.63 57.34 9.91
C LYS A 137 -45.26 57.20 11.40
N ARG A 138 -44.17 56.48 11.68
CA ARG A 138 -43.35 56.75 12.87
C ARG A 138 -41.86 56.68 12.54
N ALA A 139 -41.15 57.62 13.14
CA ALA A 139 -39.80 58.10 12.91
C ALA A 139 -38.68 57.06 12.79
N SER A 140 -37.83 57.28 11.78
CA SER A 140 -36.57 56.57 11.56
C SER A 140 -35.49 57.08 12.55
N ARG A 141 -34.95 56.17 13.32
CA ARG A 141 -33.64 56.37 13.95
C ARG A 141 -32.56 55.85 12.97
N ARG A 142 -31.85 56.76 12.36
CA ARG A 142 -30.71 56.46 11.48
C ARG A 142 -29.61 55.80 12.28
N VAL A 143 -29.44 54.47 12.12
CA VAL A 143 -28.21 53.74 12.50
C VAL A 143 -27.33 53.65 11.26
N ARG A 144 -26.11 54.12 11.42
CA ARG A 144 -25.11 54.28 10.35
C ARG A 144 -24.80 52.97 9.64
N PRO A 145 -24.80 52.91 8.27
CA PRO A 145 -24.56 51.69 7.50
C PRO A 145 -23.10 51.26 7.44
N VAL A 146 -22.18 51.95 8.15
CA VAL A 146 -20.72 51.66 8.04
C VAL A 146 -20.31 50.38 8.78
N ILE A 147 -21.08 49.95 9.81
CA ILE A 147 -20.72 48.71 10.57
C ILE A 147 -21.06 47.44 9.81
N PHE A 148 -22.09 47.44 8.95
CA PHE A 148 -22.46 46.27 8.15
C PHE A 148 -21.54 46.03 6.95
N LEU A 149 -20.88 47.07 6.43
CA LEU A 149 -19.96 46.94 5.32
C LEU A 149 -18.62 46.31 5.79
N ALA A 150 -18.16 46.60 7.01
CA ALA A 150 -16.94 46.01 7.55
C ALA A 150 -17.12 44.53 7.91
N ALA A 151 -18.29 44.14 8.42
CA ALA A 151 -18.60 42.73 8.75
C ALA A 151 -18.73 41.84 7.48
N SER A 152 -19.32 42.38 6.40
CA SER A 152 -19.44 41.64 5.16
C SER A 152 -18.08 41.46 4.43
N VAL A 153 -17.18 42.43 4.50
CA VAL A 153 -15.83 42.32 3.91
C VAL A 153 -15.00 41.28 4.67
N THR A 154 -15.08 41.22 5.98
CA THR A 154 -14.37 40.20 6.78
C THR A 154 -14.89 38.78 6.52
N VAL A 155 -16.21 38.59 6.37
CA VAL A 155 -16.78 37.28 6.00
C VAL A 155 -16.36 36.85 4.61
N VAL A 156 -16.39 37.75 3.63
CA VAL A 156 -15.93 37.46 2.25
C VAL A 156 -14.44 37.13 2.23
N PHE A 157 -13.60 37.87 2.96
CA PHE A 157 -12.18 37.57 3.07
C PHE A 157 -11.89 36.24 3.78
N SER A 158 -12.65 35.92 4.82
CA SER A 158 -12.52 34.64 5.53
C SER A 158 -12.95 33.48 4.66
N VAL A 159 -14.07 33.59 3.94
CA VAL A 159 -14.52 32.56 2.97
C VAL A 159 -13.52 32.44 1.82
N TRP A 160 -12.99 33.56 1.31
CA TRP A 160 -11.97 33.55 0.26
C TRP A 160 -10.66 32.94 0.76
N ALA A 161 -10.21 33.22 2.00
CA ALA A 161 -9.00 32.63 2.60
C ALA A 161 -9.17 31.13 2.85
N VAL A 162 -10.34 30.67 3.31
CA VAL A 162 -10.67 29.25 3.46
C VAL A 162 -10.75 28.58 2.08
N TRP A 163 -11.38 29.23 1.11
CA TRP A 163 -11.45 28.75 -0.26
C TRP A 163 -10.06 28.69 -0.91
N TRP A 164 -9.23 29.73 -0.74
CA TRP A 164 -7.85 29.75 -1.19
C TRP A 164 -6.97 28.68 -0.50
N SER A 165 -7.15 28.43 0.79
CA SER A 165 -6.42 27.37 1.50
C SER A 165 -6.89 25.98 1.05
N ALA A 166 -8.17 25.79 0.74
CA ALA A 166 -8.73 24.56 0.19
C ALA A 166 -8.30 24.31 -1.28
N PHE A 167 -8.09 25.39 -2.05
CA PHE A 167 -7.60 25.32 -3.44
C PHE A 167 -6.09 25.56 -3.58
N ARG A 168 -5.33 25.68 -2.49
CA ARG A 168 -3.90 25.46 -2.58
C ARG A 168 -3.73 24.02 -3.00
N SER A 169 -3.58 23.81 -4.29
CA SER A 169 -3.26 22.55 -4.92
C SER A 169 -2.27 21.83 -4.04
N ALA A 170 -2.62 20.63 -3.59
CA ALA A 170 -1.62 19.73 -3.07
C ALA A 170 -0.45 19.74 -4.06
N PRO A 171 0.81 19.84 -3.61
CA PRO A 171 1.93 19.86 -4.52
C PRO A 171 1.71 18.70 -5.48
N ALA A 172 1.74 18.99 -6.77
CA ALA A 172 1.59 17.97 -7.81
C ALA A 172 2.56 16.86 -7.42
N LEU A 173 2.03 15.70 -7.09
CA LEU A 173 2.82 14.51 -6.82
C LEU A 173 3.63 14.31 -8.09
N LEU A 174 4.88 14.77 -8.09
CA LEU A 174 5.82 14.44 -9.15
C LEU A 174 5.87 12.92 -9.15
N LEU A 175 5.30 12.29 -10.17
CA LEU A 175 5.36 10.85 -10.32
C LEU A 175 6.84 10.46 -10.20
N PRO A 176 7.20 9.54 -9.31
CA PRO A 176 8.58 9.15 -9.12
C PRO A 176 9.13 8.64 -10.44
N LYS A 177 10.26 9.19 -10.85
CA LYS A 177 10.96 8.73 -12.05
C LYS A 177 11.65 7.40 -11.70
N ILE A 178 11.22 6.31 -12.32
CA ILE A 178 11.90 5.03 -12.22
C ILE A 178 13.15 5.08 -13.09
N VAL A 179 14.31 4.84 -12.49
CA VAL A 179 15.60 4.80 -13.18
C VAL A 179 16.28 3.49 -12.81
N PRO A 180 16.67 2.64 -13.76
CA PRO A 180 17.51 1.47 -13.48
C PRO A 180 18.81 1.93 -12.80
N PHE A 181 19.15 1.27 -11.68
CA PHE A 181 20.36 1.61 -10.92
C PHE A 181 21.52 0.66 -11.27
N THR A 182 21.20 -0.59 -11.50
CA THR A 182 22.13 -1.65 -11.87
C THR A 182 21.57 -2.43 -13.05
N SER A 183 22.46 -3.08 -13.80
CA SER A 183 22.12 -3.97 -14.91
C SER A 183 23.19 -5.05 -15.06
N PHE A 184 23.75 -5.52 -13.94
CA PHE A 184 24.78 -6.55 -13.96
C PHE A 184 24.16 -7.92 -14.27
N PRO A 185 24.88 -8.83 -14.90
CA PRO A 185 24.48 -10.23 -15.00
C PRO A 185 24.30 -10.83 -13.59
N GLY A 186 23.37 -11.77 -13.43
CA GLY A 186 23.09 -12.40 -12.13
C GLY A 186 21.95 -11.73 -11.36
N ASN A 187 21.86 -12.02 -10.08
CA ASN A 187 20.78 -11.55 -9.21
C ASN A 187 21.29 -10.49 -8.22
N GLU A 188 20.71 -9.32 -8.30
CA GLU A 188 20.94 -8.20 -7.39
C GLU A 188 19.73 -8.07 -6.47
N MET A 189 19.97 -8.06 -5.16
CA MET A 189 18.87 -8.09 -4.18
C MET A 189 19.20 -7.33 -2.91
N GLN A 190 18.17 -7.12 -2.08
CA GLN A 190 18.29 -6.59 -0.72
C GLN A 190 19.04 -5.23 -0.64
N PRO A 191 18.62 -4.20 -1.41
CA PRO A 191 19.28 -2.91 -1.41
C PRO A 191 19.09 -2.18 -0.07
N THR A 192 20.08 -1.39 0.30
CA THR A 192 20.00 -0.45 1.43
C THR A 192 20.77 0.83 1.11
N PHE A 193 20.18 1.99 1.39
CA PHE A 193 20.85 3.29 1.18
C PHE A 193 21.83 3.61 2.30
N SER A 194 22.95 4.25 1.93
CA SER A 194 23.78 4.97 2.91
C SER A 194 22.99 6.10 3.57
N PRO A 195 23.35 6.52 4.80
CA PRO A 195 22.63 7.58 5.51
C PRO A 195 22.56 8.92 4.76
N ASP A 196 23.56 9.24 3.95
CA ASP A 196 23.59 10.42 3.08
C ASP A 196 22.80 10.21 1.77
N GLY A 197 22.35 8.99 1.48
CA GLY A 197 21.59 8.63 0.30
C GLY A 197 22.40 8.62 -1.00
N ASN A 198 23.74 8.67 -0.95
CA ASN A 198 24.59 8.72 -2.14
C ASN A 198 25.15 7.36 -2.57
N GLN A 199 25.05 6.35 -1.72
CA GLN A 199 25.49 4.99 -1.99
C GLN A 199 24.39 4.00 -1.71
N ILE A 200 24.47 2.83 -2.36
CA ILE A 200 23.61 1.67 -2.07
C ILE A 200 24.52 0.49 -1.79
N ALA A 201 24.29 -0.21 -0.67
CA ALA A 201 24.79 -1.55 -0.47
C ALA A 201 23.72 -2.55 -0.90
N PHE A 202 24.14 -3.64 -1.49
CA PHE A 202 23.25 -4.68 -2.02
C PHE A 202 23.96 -6.03 -2.05
N VAL A 203 23.20 -7.10 -2.13
CA VAL A 203 23.70 -8.45 -2.38
C VAL A 203 23.76 -8.70 -3.87
N TRP A 204 24.85 -9.30 -4.33
CA TRP A 204 24.97 -9.74 -5.70
C TRP A 204 25.68 -11.11 -5.76
N ASP A 205 25.11 -12.03 -6.54
CA ASP A 205 25.66 -13.39 -6.68
C ASP A 205 26.79 -13.49 -7.72
N GLY A 206 27.23 -12.35 -8.28
CA GLY A 206 28.30 -12.28 -9.26
C GLY A 206 27.87 -12.62 -10.67
N GLU A 207 28.76 -12.41 -11.63
CA GLU A 207 28.50 -12.65 -13.06
C GLU A 207 28.21 -14.13 -13.38
N LYS A 208 28.64 -15.03 -12.53
CA LYS A 208 28.46 -16.47 -12.68
C LYS A 208 27.35 -17.05 -11.81
N GLY A 209 26.77 -16.26 -10.90
CA GLY A 209 25.78 -16.72 -9.94
C GLY A 209 26.36 -17.71 -8.91
N ASP A 210 27.63 -17.56 -8.53
CA ASP A 210 28.38 -18.55 -7.74
C ASP A 210 28.48 -18.24 -6.25
N ASN A 211 28.36 -16.98 -5.84
CA ASN A 211 28.37 -16.61 -4.41
C ASN A 211 27.65 -15.29 -4.16
N GLN A 212 26.86 -15.24 -3.10
CA GLN A 212 26.18 -14.05 -2.64
C GLN A 212 27.07 -13.24 -1.70
N ASP A 213 27.54 -12.10 -2.18
CA ASP A 213 28.41 -11.18 -1.47
C ASP A 213 27.80 -9.79 -1.34
N ILE A 214 28.33 -9.01 -0.41
CA ILE A 214 27.92 -7.61 -0.20
C ILE A 214 28.75 -6.69 -1.10
N TYR A 215 28.07 -5.88 -1.89
CA TYR A 215 28.64 -4.85 -2.75
C TYR A 215 28.12 -3.47 -2.37
N VAL A 216 28.94 -2.45 -2.65
CA VAL A 216 28.56 -1.03 -2.55
C VAL A 216 28.77 -0.36 -3.89
N LYS A 217 27.77 0.41 -4.32
CA LYS A 217 27.82 1.25 -5.53
C LYS A 217 27.44 2.68 -5.19
N GLN A 218 28.18 3.65 -5.71
CA GLN A 218 27.84 5.06 -5.61
C GLN A 218 26.80 5.41 -6.70
N LEU A 219 25.85 6.25 -6.38
CA LEU A 219 24.89 6.79 -7.33
C LEU A 219 25.59 7.63 -8.38
N GLY A 220 25.27 7.38 -9.66
CA GLY A 220 25.92 8.05 -10.78
C GLY A 220 27.31 7.54 -11.15
N ASN A 221 27.81 6.48 -10.49
CA ASN A 221 29.09 5.83 -10.83
C ASN A 221 28.82 4.37 -11.23
N GLU A 222 29.49 3.90 -12.28
CA GLU A 222 29.38 2.50 -12.72
C GLU A 222 30.27 1.55 -11.92
N SER A 223 31.25 2.07 -11.17
CA SER A 223 32.12 1.26 -10.34
C SER A 223 31.40 0.70 -9.12
N ARG A 224 31.66 -0.55 -8.80
CA ARG A 224 31.17 -1.23 -7.60
C ARG A 224 32.33 -1.72 -6.75
N LEU A 225 32.20 -1.64 -5.45
CA LEU A 225 33.13 -2.16 -4.47
C LEU A 225 32.57 -3.45 -3.88
N ARG A 226 33.26 -4.57 -4.07
CA ARG A 226 32.97 -5.81 -3.36
C ARG A 226 33.53 -5.70 -1.96
N LEU A 227 32.69 -5.80 -0.93
CA LEU A 227 33.10 -5.68 0.48
C LEU A 227 33.47 -7.02 1.06
N THR A 228 32.78 -8.09 0.68
CA THR A 228 32.94 -9.42 1.27
C THR A 228 33.34 -10.45 0.23
N THR A 229 33.99 -11.54 0.66
CA THR A 229 34.53 -12.57 -0.24
C THR A 229 34.49 -13.96 0.38
N ASN A 230 33.72 -14.16 1.45
CA ASN A 230 33.61 -15.46 2.10
C ASN A 230 32.84 -16.44 1.18
N PRO A 231 33.21 -17.74 1.14
CA PRO A 231 32.45 -18.71 0.33
C PRO A 231 31.01 -18.97 0.82
N ALA A 232 30.69 -18.64 2.07
CA ALA A 232 29.32 -18.71 2.57
C ALA A 232 28.51 -17.49 2.11
N ALA A 233 27.22 -17.68 1.85
CA ALA A 233 26.31 -16.60 1.44
C ALA A 233 26.22 -15.50 2.48
N GLU A 234 26.34 -14.27 2.05
CA GLU A 234 26.26 -13.05 2.84
C GLU A 234 25.09 -12.22 2.38
N LEU A 235 24.20 -11.88 3.33
CA LEU A 235 22.86 -11.43 3.06
C LEU A 235 22.49 -10.24 3.94
N TRP A 236 21.45 -9.49 3.51
CA TRP A 236 20.78 -8.46 4.28
C TRP A 236 21.70 -7.35 4.77
N PRO A 237 22.44 -6.68 3.88
CA PRO A 237 23.23 -5.52 4.26
C PRO A 237 22.35 -4.43 4.86
N CYS A 238 22.85 -3.78 5.92
CA CYS A 238 22.17 -2.67 6.56
C CYS A 238 23.19 -1.62 7.02
N TRP A 239 23.11 -0.40 6.46
CA TRP A 239 24.01 0.70 6.78
C TRP A 239 23.82 1.17 8.22
N SER A 240 24.94 1.34 8.95
CA SER A 240 24.92 2.03 10.24
C SER A 240 24.49 3.50 10.07
N PRO A 241 23.84 4.10 11.09
CA PRO A 241 23.36 5.48 11.00
C PRO A 241 24.47 6.52 10.77
N ASP A 242 25.70 6.22 11.19
CA ASP A 242 26.90 7.08 10.99
C ASP A 242 27.57 6.87 9.63
N GLY A 243 27.09 5.93 8.81
CA GLY A 243 27.63 5.61 7.50
C GLY A 243 28.99 4.91 7.49
N ARG A 244 29.54 4.55 8.65
CA ARG A 244 30.89 4.01 8.75
C ARG A 244 30.97 2.50 8.62
N SER A 245 29.84 1.80 8.84
CA SER A 245 29.81 0.34 8.84
C SER A 245 28.55 -0.18 8.14
N ILE A 246 28.64 -1.41 7.68
CA ILE A 246 27.50 -2.17 7.17
C ILE A 246 27.39 -3.44 8.01
N ALA A 247 26.19 -3.66 8.59
CA ALA A 247 25.84 -4.92 9.21
C ALA A 247 25.35 -5.89 8.14
N PHE A 248 25.64 -7.17 8.29
CA PHE A 248 25.15 -8.21 7.38
C PHE A 248 25.09 -9.56 8.11
N THR A 249 24.34 -10.50 7.55
CA THR A 249 24.34 -11.88 8.03
C THR A 249 25.18 -12.75 7.12
N ARG A 250 25.87 -13.72 7.70
CA ARG A 250 26.58 -14.77 6.96
C ARG A 250 26.02 -16.12 7.37
N GLU A 251 25.69 -16.94 6.40
CA GLU A 251 25.22 -18.29 6.64
C GLU A 251 26.31 -19.16 7.28
N GLN A 252 25.87 -20.03 8.16
CA GLN A 252 26.72 -20.99 8.83
C GLN A 252 25.98 -22.33 8.96
N THR A 253 26.70 -23.39 9.26
CA THR A 253 26.14 -24.74 9.43
C THR A 253 25.02 -24.76 10.47
N GLU A 254 25.17 -23.96 11.53
CA GLU A 254 24.16 -23.82 12.59
C GLU A 254 23.75 -22.36 12.76
N GLY A 255 22.67 -21.96 12.05
CA GLY A 255 22.15 -20.59 12.10
C GLY A 255 22.88 -19.60 11.20
N SER A 256 22.95 -18.35 11.63
CA SER A 256 23.62 -17.28 10.89
C SER A 256 24.47 -16.44 11.83
N GLY A 257 25.66 -16.04 11.40
CA GLY A 257 26.44 -15.03 12.09
C GLY A 257 26.02 -13.63 11.73
N LEU A 258 25.88 -12.73 12.71
CA LEU A 258 25.72 -11.30 12.50
C LEU A 258 27.10 -10.62 12.53
N TYR A 259 27.43 -9.89 11.46
CA TYR A 259 28.74 -9.28 11.25
C TYR A 259 28.63 -7.78 10.99
N LEU A 260 29.73 -7.07 11.24
CA LEU A 260 29.97 -5.70 10.79
C LEU A 260 31.23 -5.66 9.91
N ILE A 261 31.16 -4.85 8.86
CA ILE A 261 32.30 -4.51 8.02
C ILE A 261 32.35 -2.97 7.85
N PRO A 262 33.53 -2.34 7.82
CA PRO A 262 33.66 -0.93 7.44
C PRO A 262 33.09 -0.70 6.04
N SER A 263 32.40 0.41 5.84
CA SER A 263 31.71 0.71 4.55
C SER A 263 32.65 0.88 3.34
N LEU A 264 33.94 1.09 3.60
CA LEU A 264 35.00 1.18 2.59
C LEU A 264 35.82 -0.12 2.46
N GLY A 265 35.37 -1.19 3.10
CA GLY A 265 36.10 -2.45 3.19
C GLY A 265 37.08 -2.48 4.37
N GLY A 266 37.55 -3.66 4.71
CA GLY A 266 38.46 -3.87 5.82
C GLY A 266 38.14 -5.12 6.64
N ALA A 267 38.62 -5.18 7.87
CA ALA A 267 38.42 -6.33 8.74
C ALA A 267 36.96 -6.44 9.22
N GLU A 268 36.37 -7.59 9.03
CA GLU A 268 35.05 -7.93 9.54
C GLU A 268 35.07 -8.21 11.03
N ARG A 269 34.02 -7.86 11.74
CA ARG A 269 33.81 -8.19 13.14
C ARG A 269 32.51 -8.92 13.34
N ARG A 270 32.55 -10.13 13.85
CA ARG A 270 31.35 -10.84 14.31
C ARG A 270 30.78 -10.17 15.55
N ILE A 271 29.47 -9.87 15.55
CA ILE A 271 28.74 -9.33 16.69
C ILE A 271 28.25 -10.48 17.57
N THR A 272 27.48 -11.39 16.97
CA THR A 272 26.81 -12.49 17.67
C THR A 272 26.40 -13.61 16.71
N GLN A 273 25.98 -14.75 17.28
CA GLN A 273 25.35 -15.85 16.57
C GLN A 273 23.83 -15.67 16.64
N LEU A 274 23.11 -15.91 15.56
CA LEU A 274 21.66 -15.98 15.51
C LEU A 274 21.25 -17.44 15.37
N SER A 275 20.25 -17.85 16.16
CA SER A 275 19.76 -19.24 16.19
C SER A 275 18.69 -19.51 15.11
N SER A 276 18.23 -18.47 14.43
CA SER A 276 17.25 -18.61 13.38
C SER A 276 17.91 -19.17 12.13
N VAL A 277 17.50 -20.38 11.73
CA VAL A 277 17.99 -21.04 10.52
C VAL A 277 17.01 -20.77 9.38
N ALA A 278 17.57 -20.22 8.32
CA ALA A 278 17.19 -20.30 6.93
C ALA A 278 15.69 -20.52 6.56
N ASN A 279 15.07 -19.44 6.15
CA ASN A 279 14.36 -19.39 4.89
C ASN A 279 14.70 -18.04 4.27
N PHE A 280 15.50 -18.06 3.23
CA PHE A 280 16.32 -16.99 2.64
C PHE A 280 15.66 -15.67 2.26
N TYR A 281 14.36 -15.53 2.35
CA TYR A 281 13.66 -14.46 1.64
C TYR A 281 13.15 -13.30 2.51
N PHE A 282 13.29 -13.34 3.87
CA PHE A 282 12.60 -12.35 4.70
C PHE A 282 13.35 -11.91 5.98
N TYR A 283 14.69 -11.79 5.96
CA TYR A 283 15.53 -11.45 7.13
C TYR A 283 16.00 -9.99 7.14
N GLN A 284 15.20 -9.06 6.73
CA GLN A 284 15.55 -7.65 6.89
C GLN A 284 15.96 -7.35 8.33
N MET A 285 17.03 -6.56 8.50
CA MET A 285 17.44 -6.02 9.80
C MET A 285 17.39 -4.50 9.77
N SER A 286 17.37 -3.88 10.95
CA SER A 286 17.28 -2.43 11.06
C SER A 286 18.10 -1.91 12.22
N TRP A 287 18.86 -0.83 11.98
CA TRP A 287 19.57 -0.11 13.02
C TRP A 287 18.65 0.83 13.81
N SER A 288 18.91 0.93 15.11
CA SER A 288 18.41 2.07 15.89
C SER A 288 19.10 3.38 15.43
N PRO A 289 18.42 4.52 15.49
CA PRO A 289 18.97 5.80 15.02
C PRO A 289 20.26 6.24 15.73
N ASP A 290 20.44 5.83 16.98
CA ASP A 290 21.65 6.06 17.78
C ASP A 290 22.83 5.13 17.41
N GLY A 291 22.55 4.09 16.61
CA GLY A 291 23.55 3.12 16.19
C GLY A 291 23.99 2.12 17.26
N GLU A 292 23.29 2.05 18.39
CA GLU A 292 23.64 1.16 19.49
C GLU A 292 23.00 -0.23 19.37
N TRP A 293 21.84 -0.34 18.67
CA TRP A 293 21.08 -1.56 18.55
C TRP A 293 20.77 -1.94 17.11
N LEU A 294 20.69 -3.24 16.88
CA LEU A 294 20.17 -3.84 15.63
C LEU A 294 18.92 -4.67 15.96
N ALA A 295 17.81 -4.36 15.32
CA ALA A 295 16.64 -5.22 15.34
C ALA A 295 16.84 -6.35 14.32
N VAL A 296 16.70 -7.58 14.78
CA VAL A 296 16.89 -8.80 13.98
C VAL A 296 15.83 -9.83 14.34
N GLN A 297 15.62 -10.78 13.44
CA GLN A 297 14.86 -11.98 13.77
C GLN A 297 15.77 -13.01 14.45
N ASP A 298 15.30 -13.57 15.57
CA ASP A 298 15.97 -14.68 16.25
C ASP A 298 14.97 -15.49 17.08
N ARG A 299 15.42 -16.55 17.77
CA ARG A 299 14.62 -17.32 18.72
C ARG A 299 15.45 -17.70 19.94
N SER A 300 14.80 -17.82 21.10
CA SER A 300 15.46 -18.23 22.33
C SER A 300 15.67 -19.75 22.38
N LEU A 301 14.65 -20.51 21.94
CA LEU A 301 14.64 -21.97 21.94
C LEU A 301 14.27 -22.47 20.53
N PRO A 302 14.77 -23.65 20.12
CA PRO A 302 14.48 -24.23 18.80
C PRO A 302 12.99 -24.44 18.50
N GLU A 303 12.20 -24.74 19.52
CA GLU A 303 10.76 -25.00 19.44
C GLU A 303 9.91 -23.73 19.45
N GLU A 304 10.46 -22.58 19.84
CA GLU A 304 9.73 -21.32 19.82
C GLU A 304 9.64 -20.73 18.41
N PRO A 305 8.49 -20.14 18.03
CA PRO A 305 8.43 -19.33 16.83
C PRO A 305 9.45 -18.18 16.89
N PRO A 306 10.20 -17.90 15.81
CA PRO A 306 11.12 -16.77 15.78
C PRO A 306 10.42 -15.45 16.04
N GLY A 307 11.01 -14.63 16.91
CA GLY A 307 10.55 -13.27 17.25
C GLY A 307 11.57 -12.21 16.86
N ILE A 308 11.27 -10.95 17.19
CA ILE A 308 12.20 -9.84 17.01
C ILE A 308 13.04 -9.66 18.27
N PHE A 309 14.34 -9.51 18.07
CA PHE A 309 15.34 -9.23 19.10
C PHE A 309 16.08 -7.93 18.77
N LEU A 310 16.49 -7.22 19.81
CA LEU A 310 17.47 -6.14 19.72
C LEU A 310 18.83 -6.67 20.13
N VAL A 311 19.83 -6.50 19.28
CA VAL A 311 21.22 -6.91 19.51
C VAL A 311 22.07 -5.68 19.76
N ALA A 312 22.73 -5.61 20.89
CA ALA A 312 23.68 -4.54 21.22
C ALA A 312 24.91 -4.60 20.32
N ARG A 313 25.23 -3.53 19.59
CA ARG A 313 26.36 -3.45 18.67
C ARG A 313 27.69 -3.72 19.35
N ALA A 314 27.85 -3.22 20.56
CA ALA A 314 29.13 -3.29 21.31
C ALA A 314 29.38 -4.67 21.88
N THR A 315 28.40 -5.29 22.52
CA THR A 315 28.52 -6.52 23.31
C THR A 315 27.98 -7.77 22.62
N GLY A 316 27.10 -7.63 21.64
CA GLY A 316 26.37 -8.75 21.05
C GLY A 316 25.24 -9.30 21.93
N GLU A 317 24.97 -8.64 23.07
CA GLU A 317 23.86 -8.99 23.95
C GLU A 317 22.53 -8.89 23.23
N LYS A 318 21.65 -9.86 23.47
CA LYS A 318 20.33 -9.96 22.84
C LYS A 318 19.21 -9.67 23.83
N ARG A 319 18.33 -8.77 23.49
CA ARG A 319 17.10 -8.50 24.22
C ARG A 319 15.90 -8.89 23.37
N LYS A 320 15.11 -9.85 23.82
CA LYS A 320 13.86 -10.25 23.13
C LYS A 320 12.87 -9.09 23.18
N LEU A 321 12.35 -8.71 22.02
CA LEU A 321 11.39 -7.61 21.90
C LEU A 321 9.96 -8.13 21.69
N THR A 322 9.79 -9.20 20.89
CA THR A 322 8.48 -9.80 20.66
C THR A 322 8.47 -11.28 20.99
N SER A 323 7.29 -11.77 21.37
CA SER A 323 7.00 -13.19 21.59
C SER A 323 5.75 -13.52 20.78
N PRO A 324 5.91 -14.03 19.54
CA PRO A 324 4.75 -14.43 18.75
C PRO A 324 4.02 -15.57 19.46
N PRO A 325 2.69 -15.66 19.36
CA PRO A 325 1.91 -16.77 19.91
C PRO A 325 2.32 -18.11 19.26
N ALA A 326 2.12 -19.22 19.96
CA ALA A 326 2.60 -20.54 19.52
C ALA A 326 2.04 -20.98 18.14
N GLU A 327 0.85 -20.52 17.78
CA GLU A 327 0.20 -20.74 16.49
C GLU A 327 0.75 -19.82 15.38
N ALA A 328 1.49 -18.79 15.70
CA ALA A 328 2.12 -17.95 14.70
C ALA A 328 3.38 -18.63 14.12
N HIS A 329 3.60 -18.42 12.84
CA HIS A 329 4.76 -18.96 12.15
C HIS A 329 6.07 -18.24 12.55
N ALA A 330 6.06 -16.90 12.57
CA ALA A 330 7.20 -16.06 12.98
C ALA A 330 6.84 -14.57 13.01
N ASP A 331 7.62 -13.77 13.74
CA ASP A 331 7.76 -12.34 13.55
C ASP A 331 9.04 -12.07 12.74
N ARG A 332 8.95 -11.28 11.66
CA ARG A 332 10.04 -11.08 10.68
C ARG A 332 10.14 -9.64 10.20
N SER A 333 11.23 -9.34 9.50
CA SER A 333 11.48 -8.08 8.80
C SER A 333 11.28 -6.85 9.70
N PRO A 334 12.02 -6.71 10.80
CA PRO A 334 11.91 -5.55 11.67
C PRO A 334 12.42 -4.27 10.98
N ALA A 335 11.73 -3.16 11.23
CA ALA A 335 12.14 -1.82 10.84
C ALA A 335 11.97 -0.88 12.04
N ILE A 336 13.06 -0.34 12.56
CA ILE A 336 13.01 0.67 13.63
C ILE A 336 12.65 2.02 13.02
N SER A 337 11.72 2.74 13.65
CA SER A 337 11.33 4.08 13.21
C SER A 337 12.50 5.07 13.29
N PRO A 338 12.57 6.08 12.41
CA PRO A 338 13.62 7.11 12.44
C PRO A 338 13.72 7.86 13.76
N ASP A 339 12.65 7.98 14.54
CA ASP A 339 12.66 8.56 15.89
C ASP A 339 13.11 7.58 17.00
N GLY A 340 13.35 6.32 16.64
CA GLY A 340 13.84 5.26 17.52
C GLY A 340 12.83 4.69 18.51
N LYS A 341 11.54 5.09 18.44
CA LYS A 341 10.56 4.73 19.48
C LYS A 341 9.78 3.47 19.18
N THR A 342 9.65 3.08 17.92
CA THR A 342 8.77 2.01 17.48
C THR A 342 9.48 1.08 16.51
N VAL A 343 9.19 -0.21 16.57
CA VAL A 343 9.61 -1.21 15.58
C VAL A 343 8.37 -1.69 14.86
N ALA A 344 8.34 -1.52 13.54
CA ALA A 344 7.41 -2.19 12.65
C ALA A 344 7.97 -3.58 12.30
N PHE A 345 7.11 -4.57 12.20
CA PHE A 345 7.50 -5.93 11.82
C PHE A 345 6.32 -6.66 11.20
N VAL A 346 6.57 -7.78 10.54
CA VAL A 346 5.52 -8.64 10.00
C VAL A 346 5.36 -9.87 10.87
N ARG A 347 4.14 -10.12 11.36
CA ARG A 347 3.77 -11.38 12.01
C ARG A 347 3.11 -12.30 11.00
N PHE A 348 3.75 -13.42 10.72
CA PHE A 348 3.22 -14.47 9.87
C PHE A 348 2.43 -15.48 10.68
N ILE A 349 1.21 -15.78 10.24
CA ILE A 349 0.38 -16.86 10.80
C ILE A 349 0.53 -18.16 10.00
N SER A 350 0.94 -18.06 8.72
CA SER A 350 1.32 -19.19 7.87
C SER A 350 2.25 -18.70 6.76
N SER A 351 2.74 -19.60 5.91
CA SER A 351 3.61 -19.22 4.79
C SER A 351 2.90 -18.25 3.84
N GLY A 352 3.48 -17.06 3.67
CA GLY A 352 2.94 -16.02 2.79
C GLY A 352 1.72 -15.26 3.33
N VAL A 353 1.24 -15.56 4.53
CA VAL A 353 0.09 -14.89 5.16
C VAL A 353 0.55 -14.18 6.42
N GLY A 354 0.55 -12.86 6.40
CA GLY A 354 0.98 -12.06 7.55
C GLY A 354 0.59 -10.61 7.41
N ASP A 355 0.60 -9.92 8.54
CA ASP A 355 0.25 -8.52 8.67
C ASP A 355 1.34 -7.72 9.36
N LEU A 356 1.30 -6.40 9.17
CA LEU A 356 2.14 -5.46 9.87
C LEU A 356 1.68 -5.30 11.31
N TYR A 357 2.67 -5.28 12.19
CA TYR A 357 2.52 -4.99 13.62
C TYR A 357 3.51 -3.92 14.04
N LEU A 358 3.18 -3.22 15.11
CA LEU A 358 4.04 -2.26 15.79
C LEU A 358 4.32 -2.74 17.21
N VAL A 359 5.52 -2.45 17.71
CA VAL A 359 5.91 -2.64 19.12
C VAL A 359 6.81 -1.47 19.54
N PRO A 360 6.65 -0.91 20.77
CA PRO A 360 7.58 0.07 21.29
C PRO A 360 9.01 -0.51 21.38
N THR A 361 10.03 0.25 21.02
CA THR A 361 11.45 -0.19 21.12
C THR A 361 11.83 -0.52 22.56
N ALA A 362 11.19 0.12 23.54
CA ALA A 362 11.37 -0.20 24.97
C ALA A 362 10.78 -1.57 25.37
N GLY A 363 9.95 -2.17 24.52
CA GLY A 363 9.12 -3.34 24.80
C GLY A 363 7.69 -2.96 25.18
N GLY A 364 6.81 -3.94 25.26
CA GLY A 364 5.38 -3.73 25.57
C GLY A 364 4.48 -4.54 24.65
N GLU A 365 3.20 -4.16 24.61
CA GLU A 365 2.20 -4.83 23.78
C GLU A 365 2.39 -4.55 22.30
N THR A 366 2.17 -5.56 21.48
CA THR A 366 2.20 -5.45 20.02
C THR A 366 0.83 -4.98 19.51
N GLN A 367 0.83 -3.97 18.65
CA GLN A 367 -0.37 -3.45 17.98
C GLN A 367 -0.39 -3.94 16.54
N ARG A 368 -1.48 -4.60 16.13
CA ARG A 368 -1.71 -4.96 14.73
C ARG A 368 -2.09 -3.73 13.92
N LEU A 369 -1.40 -3.50 12.80
CA LEU A 369 -1.58 -2.32 11.95
C LEU A 369 -2.39 -2.62 10.69
N THR A 370 -2.23 -3.82 10.09
CA THR A 370 -3.01 -4.27 8.93
C THR A 370 -3.81 -5.51 9.27
N PHE A 371 -4.90 -5.78 8.51
CA PHE A 371 -5.88 -6.80 8.86
C PHE A 371 -6.30 -7.67 7.67
N ASP A 372 -5.49 -7.65 6.61
CA ASP A 372 -5.89 -8.25 5.33
C ASP A 372 -5.46 -9.69 5.16
N ASN A 373 -4.49 -10.14 5.93
CA ASN A 373 -3.86 -11.46 5.79
C ASN A 373 -3.37 -11.75 4.35
N THR A 374 -2.87 -10.73 3.65
CA THR A 374 -2.49 -10.82 2.23
C THR A 374 -0.99 -10.92 1.99
N GLY A 375 -0.21 -11.19 3.02
CA GLY A 375 1.24 -11.31 2.91
C GLY A 375 1.94 -9.94 2.83
N ALA A 376 2.16 -9.31 3.98
CA ALA A 376 3.03 -8.14 4.08
C ALA A 376 4.51 -8.56 4.08
N ALA A 377 5.39 -7.71 3.52
CA ALA A 377 6.84 -7.93 3.54
C ALA A 377 7.62 -6.61 3.49
N SER A 378 8.88 -6.64 3.91
CA SER A 378 9.86 -5.56 3.77
C SER A 378 9.34 -4.18 4.22
N PRO A 379 8.84 -4.01 5.46
CA PRO A 379 8.41 -2.70 5.93
C PRO A 379 9.60 -1.75 6.03
N VAL A 380 9.39 -0.49 5.61
CA VAL A 380 10.35 0.60 5.77
C VAL A 380 9.60 1.87 6.16
N TRP A 381 10.15 2.63 7.10
CA TRP A 381 9.56 3.87 7.56
C TRP A 381 9.84 5.03 6.63
N THR A 382 8.89 5.96 6.54
CA THR A 382 9.17 7.31 6.02
C THR A 382 10.05 8.08 7.00
N PRO A 383 10.89 9.03 6.54
CA PRO A 383 11.84 9.75 7.40
C PRO A 383 11.23 10.51 8.58
N ASP A 384 9.97 10.88 8.48
CA ASP A 384 9.19 11.57 9.52
C ASP A 384 8.55 10.62 10.55
N SER A 385 8.77 9.32 10.42
CA SER A 385 8.14 8.28 11.24
C SER A 385 6.60 8.25 11.17
N GLY A 386 6.00 8.88 10.16
CA GLY A 386 4.55 9.00 10.03
C GLY A 386 3.90 7.84 9.30
N GLU A 387 4.59 7.27 8.32
CA GLU A 387 4.06 6.20 7.48
C GLU A 387 5.06 5.04 7.34
N ILE A 388 4.54 3.89 6.97
CA ILE A 388 5.31 2.69 6.64
C ILE A 388 4.99 2.30 5.20
N LEU A 389 6.03 2.23 4.37
CA LEU A 389 5.98 1.61 3.06
C LEU A 389 6.24 0.11 3.22
N PHE A 390 5.50 -0.72 2.50
CA PHE A 390 5.66 -2.17 2.57
C PHE A 390 5.24 -2.84 1.28
N LEU A 391 5.74 -4.03 1.06
CA LEU A 391 5.30 -4.88 -0.04
C LEU A 391 4.08 -5.68 0.39
N ARG A 392 3.12 -5.82 -0.51
CA ARG A 392 1.90 -6.57 -0.30
C ARG A 392 1.58 -7.43 -1.52
N GLY A 393 1.28 -8.69 -1.28
CA GLY A 393 0.96 -9.65 -2.31
C GLY A 393 1.39 -11.05 -1.89
N GLY A 394 1.38 -11.99 -2.82
CA GLY A 394 1.85 -13.35 -2.63
C GLY A 394 2.73 -13.76 -3.81
N GLY A 395 3.90 -14.35 -3.54
CA GLY A 395 4.82 -14.83 -4.58
C GLY A 395 5.41 -13.71 -5.44
N SER A 396 5.35 -13.82 -6.76
CA SER A 396 5.95 -12.87 -7.71
C SER A 396 5.11 -11.61 -7.97
N ALA A 397 3.95 -11.43 -7.35
CA ALA A 397 3.02 -10.34 -7.65
C ALA A 397 2.98 -9.25 -6.57
N ASN A 398 4.11 -8.97 -5.91
CA ASN A 398 4.18 -7.94 -4.88
C ASN A 398 4.03 -6.53 -5.48
N SER A 399 3.25 -5.70 -4.81
CA SER A 399 3.08 -4.27 -5.10
C SER A 399 3.44 -3.44 -3.88
N LEU A 400 3.78 -2.17 -4.10
CA LEU A 400 4.12 -1.24 -3.03
C LEU A 400 2.86 -0.63 -2.42
N TRP A 401 2.80 -0.60 -1.10
CA TRP A 401 1.73 -0.01 -0.31
C TRP A 401 2.31 0.91 0.75
N ARG A 402 1.49 1.82 1.24
CA ARG A 402 1.79 2.66 2.40
C ARG A 402 0.65 2.60 3.40
N VAL A 403 1.00 2.70 4.67
CA VAL A 403 0.05 2.77 5.78
C VAL A 403 0.52 3.77 6.81
N SER A 404 -0.40 4.56 7.36
CA SER A 404 -0.12 5.46 8.48
C SER A 404 0.23 4.64 9.74
N ALA A 405 1.22 5.10 10.50
CA ALA A 405 1.56 4.50 11.80
C ALA A 405 0.40 4.59 12.82
N THR A 406 -0.59 5.44 12.58
CA THR A 406 -1.81 5.59 13.39
C THR A 406 -2.92 4.61 13.07
N GLY A 407 -2.77 3.78 12.00
CA GLY A 407 -3.70 2.68 11.70
C GLY A 407 -4.79 3.03 10.69
N GLU A 408 -4.58 4.01 9.83
CA GLU A 408 -5.45 4.25 8.68
C GLU A 408 -5.36 3.10 7.65
N PRO A 409 -6.40 2.87 6.84
CA PRO A 409 -6.37 1.81 5.82
C PRO A 409 -5.17 1.95 4.87
N PRO A 410 -4.48 0.85 4.52
CA PRO A 410 -3.37 0.89 3.58
C PRO A 410 -3.78 1.40 2.19
N VAL A 411 -2.91 2.17 1.54
CA VAL A 411 -3.09 2.72 0.20
C VAL A 411 -1.99 2.21 -0.72
N GLN A 412 -2.36 1.77 -1.92
CA GLN A 412 -1.39 1.30 -2.92
C GLN A 412 -0.63 2.49 -3.53
N VAL A 413 0.69 2.30 -3.74
CA VAL A 413 1.55 3.27 -4.43
C VAL A 413 1.75 2.82 -5.87
N GLU A 414 1.00 3.40 -6.79
CA GLU A 414 0.91 2.94 -8.19
C GLU A 414 2.21 3.10 -9.00
N ALA A 415 3.05 4.06 -8.64
CA ALA A 415 4.24 4.43 -9.41
C ALA A 415 5.43 3.45 -9.29
N ALA A 416 5.38 2.46 -8.42
CA ALA A 416 6.53 1.61 -8.09
C ALA A 416 6.65 0.32 -8.92
N GLY A 417 5.73 0.05 -9.86
CA GLY A 417 5.74 -1.18 -10.64
C GLY A 417 5.17 -2.39 -9.88
N ARG A 418 5.42 -3.59 -10.43
CA ARG A 418 4.98 -4.88 -9.87
C ARG A 418 6.18 -5.82 -9.74
N ASN A 419 6.00 -6.93 -9.04
CA ASN A 419 7.04 -7.96 -8.84
C ASN A 419 8.23 -7.48 -8.01
N LEU A 420 7.97 -6.60 -7.04
CA LEU A 420 8.98 -6.11 -6.12
C LEU A 420 9.38 -7.22 -5.12
N THR A 421 10.67 -7.37 -4.88
CA THR A 421 11.19 -8.37 -3.91
C THR A 421 11.66 -7.73 -2.61
N SER A 422 12.16 -6.50 -2.68
CA SER A 422 12.62 -5.71 -1.52
C SER A 422 12.53 -4.23 -1.82
N ILE A 423 12.47 -3.41 -0.79
CA ILE A 423 12.43 -1.95 -0.88
C ILE A 423 13.38 -1.33 0.12
N ALA A 424 13.89 -0.15 -0.21
CA ALA A 424 14.64 0.70 0.69
C ALA A 424 14.29 2.17 0.45
N VAL A 425 14.24 2.97 1.50
CA VAL A 425 13.97 4.41 1.43
C VAL A 425 15.20 5.16 1.91
N SER A 426 15.62 6.17 1.15
CA SER A 426 16.69 7.06 1.60
C SER A 426 16.22 7.89 2.80
N ARG A 427 17.11 8.18 3.77
CA ARG A 427 16.76 9.01 4.95
C ARG A 427 16.22 10.39 4.60
N GLN A 428 16.54 10.91 3.41
CA GLN A 428 16.01 12.16 2.92
C GLN A 428 14.60 12.02 2.33
N GLY A 429 14.05 10.80 2.23
CA GLY A 429 12.74 10.53 1.64
C GLY A 429 12.62 10.83 0.14
N ARG A 430 13.73 11.05 -0.55
CA ARG A 430 13.75 11.46 -1.97
C ARG A 430 13.94 10.29 -2.93
N ARG A 431 14.29 9.10 -2.42
CA ARG A 431 14.58 7.91 -3.22
C ARG A 431 13.97 6.69 -2.56
N LEU A 432 13.45 5.81 -3.37
CA LEU A 432 12.89 4.51 -3.04
C LEU A 432 13.57 3.47 -3.93
#